data_239df1e401cccc2a7736a74efd62722e
#
_entry.id   239df1e401cccc2a7736a74efd62722e
#
_cell.length_a   1.000
_cell.length_b   1.000
_cell.length_c   1.000
_cell.angle_alpha   90.00
_cell.angle_beta   90.00
_cell.angle_gamma   90.00
#
_symmetry.space_group_name_H-M   'P 1'
#
loop_
_entity.id
_entity.type
_entity.pdbx_description
1 polymer ?
#
loop_
_entity_poly.entity_id
_entity_poly.type
_entity_poly.pdbx_seq_one_letter_code
_entity_poly.pdbx_strand_id
1 'polypeptide(L)'
;MIQPLQAELSAGPFPLPDFPALHRAHPRLVPFARQLGGTSLREVPGPPGGARILAKCEGENPVGSVKDRVAYALICSALEGHGDRDLSELRLLEYSGGNLARALAHLGALLGIHMKFVVPSVTPPSLLDTLTGYGFEYALVDKELGFLGVIEETLALAAAQPEWTLLYQHRNEVNPAFHAATTGAELLDQLGGVRPAAWVASIGSGGTLTGVRSRLLEVAPGLRTVGVTPAELPYGSPLPPNGLPKYTGATGLGNGLHQPFVRRHGDAIEHRTVARDEALDGMVELHALSGLRAGSSGAANWLVARAVAAELPSDAVVLTVFPDAGSPEDWDLARSRRA
;
A
#
# COMPACT_ATOMS: atom_id res chain seq x y z
N MET A 1 6.67 -15.74 -22.74
CA MET A 1 7.02 -14.61 -21.83
C MET A 1 6.60 -15.02 -20.43
N ILE A 2 7.53 -15.02 -19.48
CA ILE A 2 7.18 -15.24 -18.06
C ILE A 2 6.42 -14.01 -17.62
N GLN A 3 5.19 -14.18 -17.15
CA GLN A 3 4.41 -13.05 -16.65
C GLN A 3 5.16 -12.38 -15.49
N PRO A 4 5.30 -11.03 -15.48
CA PRO A 4 6.19 -10.31 -14.56
C PRO A 4 5.93 -10.58 -13.09
N LEU A 5 4.69 -10.94 -12.72
CA LEU A 5 4.29 -11.25 -11.34
C LEU A 5 4.23 -12.76 -11.02
N GLN A 6 4.57 -13.64 -11.97
CA GLN A 6 4.46 -15.11 -11.78
C GLN A 6 5.72 -15.79 -11.30
N ALA A 7 6.91 -15.16 -11.46
CA ALA A 7 8.15 -15.73 -10.96
C ALA A 7 8.12 -15.81 -9.43
N GLU A 8 8.61 -16.92 -8.88
CA GLU A 8 8.71 -17.09 -7.43
C GLU A 8 9.65 -16.04 -6.80
N LEU A 9 9.33 -15.64 -5.59
CA LEU A 9 10.17 -14.80 -4.76
C LEU A 9 11.10 -15.69 -3.93
N SER A 10 12.29 -15.21 -3.62
CA SER A 10 13.22 -15.94 -2.74
C SER A 10 12.57 -16.18 -1.37
N ALA A 11 12.79 -17.36 -0.79
CA ALA A 11 12.35 -17.67 0.56
C ALA A 11 13.42 -17.23 1.57
N GLY A 12 13.02 -16.62 2.67
CA GLY A 12 13.88 -16.25 3.79
C GLY A 12 13.69 -14.83 4.27
N PRO A 13 14.30 -14.45 5.41
CA PRO A 13 14.27 -13.08 5.88
C PRO A 13 15.04 -12.18 4.91
N PHE A 14 14.43 -11.08 4.51
CA PHE A 14 15.08 -10.07 3.68
C PHE A 14 15.77 -9.04 4.59
N PRO A 15 17.08 -8.78 4.41
CA PRO A 15 17.78 -7.79 5.22
C PRO A 15 17.24 -6.39 4.90
N LEU A 16 17.03 -5.59 5.95
CA LEU A 16 16.72 -4.18 5.79
C LEU A 16 18.00 -3.38 5.58
N PRO A 17 17.91 -2.23 4.86
CA PRO A 17 19.03 -1.30 4.74
C PRO A 17 19.58 -0.83 6.08
N ASP A 18 20.87 -0.50 6.14
CA ASP A 18 21.47 0.17 7.33
C ASP A 18 20.99 1.64 7.40
N PHE A 19 19.78 1.84 7.93
CA PHE A 19 19.21 3.19 8.07
C PHE A 19 20.11 4.16 8.84
N PRO A 20 20.77 3.80 9.96
CA PRO A 20 21.74 4.67 10.62
C PRO A 20 22.90 5.11 9.74
N ALA A 21 23.46 4.24 8.92
CA ALA A 21 24.50 4.60 7.96
C ALA A 21 23.96 5.53 6.87
N LEU A 22 22.80 5.21 6.30
CA LEU A 22 22.14 6.04 5.30
C LEU A 22 21.76 7.43 5.83
N HIS A 23 21.34 7.55 7.08
CA HIS A 23 21.06 8.87 7.70
C HIS A 23 22.31 9.71 7.87
N ARG A 24 23.47 9.09 8.13
CA ARG A 24 24.75 9.82 8.18
C ARG A 24 25.18 10.29 6.80
N ALA A 25 25.04 9.44 5.79
CA ALA A 25 25.38 9.76 4.41
C ALA A 25 24.39 10.76 3.77
N HIS A 26 23.11 10.64 4.09
CA HIS A 26 22.02 11.44 3.51
C HIS A 26 21.17 12.13 4.60
N PRO A 27 21.69 13.16 5.29
CA PRO A 27 21.02 13.78 6.44
C PRO A 27 19.65 14.40 6.10
N ARG A 28 19.39 14.70 4.83
CA ARG A 28 18.06 15.17 4.38
C ARG A 28 16.94 14.17 4.61
N LEU A 29 17.23 12.86 4.72
CA LEU A 29 16.24 11.85 5.05
C LEU A 29 15.76 11.90 6.52
N VAL A 30 16.59 12.41 7.43
CA VAL A 30 16.34 12.33 8.87
C VAL A 30 15.03 12.99 9.31
N PRO A 31 14.65 14.20 8.83
CA PRO A 31 13.37 14.79 9.20
C PRO A 31 12.17 13.95 8.77
N PHE A 32 12.21 13.36 7.58
CA PHE A 32 11.16 12.46 7.09
C PHE A 32 11.09 11.17 7.94
N ALA A 33 12.24 10.53 8.16
CA ALA A 33 12.33 9.31 8.95
C ALA A 33 11.80 9.47 10.40
N ARG A 34 12.02 10.65 11.02
CA ARG A 34 11.52 10.95 12.37
C ARG A 34 10.00 11.11 12.45
N GLN A 35 9.35 11.47 11.36
CA GLN A 35 7.91 11.64 11.28
C GLN A 35 7.21 10.38 10.75
N LEU A 36 7.98 9.46 10.16
CA LEU A 36 7.46 8.24 9.55
C LEU A 36 7.08 7.25 10.63
N GLY A 37 5.85 6.75 10.58
CA GLY A 37 5.36 5.78 11.56
C GLY A 37 4.87 6.42 12.85
N GLY A 38 4.79 5.62 13.93
CA GLY A 38 4.17 6.06 15.18
C GLY A 38 2.69 6.42 15.04
N THR A 39 2.06 6.02 13.94
CA THR A 39 0.66 6.32 13.63
C THR A 39 -0.29 5.71 14.66
N SER A 40 -1.43 6.35 14.89
CA SER A 40 -2.35 5.92 15.94
C SER A 40 -3.06 4.60 15.61
N LEU A 41 -3.33 3.80 16.66
CA LEU A 41 -4.24 2.68 16.62
C LEU A 41 -5.56 3.11 17.29
N ARG A 42 -6.65 3.14 16.53
CA ARG A 42 -7.94 3.69 16.97
C ARG A 42 -9.02 2.62 16.97
N GLU A 43 -9.81 2.57 18.05
CA GLU A 43 -11.01 1.75 18.04
C GLU A 43 -12.06 2.38 17.14
N VAL A 44 -12.70 1.56 16.30
CA VAL A 44 -13.68 1.98 15.31
C VAL A 44 -14.97 1.18 15.46
N PRO A 45 -16.12 1.71 14.99
CA PRO A 45 -17.41 1.06 15.13
C PRO A 45 -17.41 -0.38 14.61
N GLY A 46 -17.77 -1.32 15.48
CA GLY A 46 -17.95 -2.75 15.20
C GLY A 46 -19.43 -3.15 15.15
N PRO A 47 -19.73 -4.43 14.89
CA PRO A 47 -21.08 -4.98 14.96
C PRO A 47 -21.52 -5.14 16.42
N PRO A 48 -22.82 -4.96 16.73
CA PRO A 48 -23.35 -5.23 18.07
C PRO A 48 -23.04 -6.66 18.52
N GLY A 49 -22.44 -6.81 19.70
CA GLY A 49 -22.11 -8.11 20.29
C GLY A 49 -20.94 -8.86 19.62
N GLY A 50 -20.30 -8.30 18.60
CA GLY A 50 -19.12 -8.87 17.96
C GLY A 50 -17.80 -8.40 18.56
N ALA A 51 -16.69 -8.82 17.96
CA ALA A 51 -15.34 -8.45 18.36
C ALA A 51 -15.07 -6.95 18.21
N ARG A 52 -14.13 -6.44 19.01
CA ARG A 52 -13.64 -5.06 18.88
C ARG A 52 -12.81 -4.91 17.60
N ILE A 53 -12.90 -3.74 16.96
CA ILE A 53 -12.12 -3.44 15.77
C ILE A 53 -11.16 -2.30 16.07
N LEU A 54 -9.87 -2.52 15.83
CA LEU A 54 -8.82 -1.51 15.96
C LEU A 54 -8.20 -1.23 14.59
N ALA A 55 -8.17 0.03 14.19
CA ALA A 55 -7.66 0.49 12.90
C ALA A 55 -6.36 1.27 13.05
N LYS A 56 -5.32 0.87 12.34
CA LYS A 56 -4.04 1.59 12.21
C LYS A 56 -4.19 2.72 11.22
N CYS A 57 -4.02 3.98 11.67
CA CYS A 57 -4.32 5.20 10.89
C CYS A 57 -3.10 5.68 10.09
N GLU A 58 -2.78 5.04 9.00
CA GLU A 58 -1.58 5.32 8.19
C GLU A 58 -1.65 6.65 7.39
N GLY A 59 -2.80 7.32 7.37
CA GLY A 59 -2.93 8.69 6.87
C GLY A 59 -2.19 9.74 7.69
N GLU A 60 -1.67 9.38 8.87
CA GLU A 60 -0.89 10.25 9.74
C GLU A 60 0.61 10.30 9.36
N ASN A 61 1.06 9.51 8.38
CA ASN A 61 2.41 9.58 7.86
C ASN A 61 2.68 10.92 7.12
N PRO A 62 3.96 11.30 6.90
CA PRO A 62 4.35 12.64 6.42
C PRO A 62 3.69 13.12 5.12
N VAL A 63 3.50 12.24 4.12
CA VAL A 63 2.84 12.55 2.85
C VAL A 63 1.36 12.14 2.88
N GLY A 64 0.95 11.42 3.92
CA GLY A 64 -0.44 11.12 4.22
C GLY A 64 -0.90 9.71 3.87
N SER A 65 0.00 8.73 3.76
CA SER A 65 -0.41 7.36 3.49
C SER A 65 0.53 6.27 3.99
N VAL A 66 0.04 5.03 4.00
CA VAL A 66 0.84 3.82 4.23
C VAL A 66 2.01 3.67 3.24
N LYS A 67 1.92 4.31 2.07
CA LYS A 67 2.95 4.25 1.03
C LYS A 67 4.20 5.06 1.35
N ASP A 68 4.14 5.96 2.32
CA ASP A 68 5.29 6.69 2.82
C ASP A 68 6.34 5.73 3.38
N ARG A 69 5.89 4.67 4.07
CA ARG A 69 6.77 3.59 4.56
C ARG A 69 7.43 2.83 3.41
N VAL A 70 6.64 2.47 2.40
CA VAL A 70 7.12 1.74 1.23
C VAL A 70 8.11 2.59 0.43
N ALA A 71 7.76 3.85 0.16
CA ALA A 71 8.61 4.79 -0.57
C ALA A 71 9.96 4.99 0.14
N TYR A 72 9.92 5.22 1.45
CA TYR A 72 11.13 5.37 2.26
C TYR A 72 12.02 4.13 2.19
N ALA A 73 11.44 2.94 2.39
CA ALA A 73 12.19 1.68 2.33
C ALA A 73 12.82 1.41 0.96
N LEU A 74 12.06 1.66 -0.12
CA LEU A 74 12.54 1.51 -1.50
C LEU A 74 13.67 2.49 -1.83
N ILE A 75 13.54 3.76 -1.43
CA ILE A 75 14.59 4.77 -1.60
C ILE A 75 15.84 4.37 -0.82
N CYS A 76 15.70 3.98 0.45
CA CYS A 76 16.85 3.55 1.27
C CYS A 76 17.56 2.33 0.66
N SER A 77 16.81 1.35 0.16
CA SER A 77 17.38 0.20 -0.55
C SER A 77 18.13 0.59 -1.83
N ALA A 78 17.58 1.55 -2.58
CA ALA A 78 18.25 2.06 -3.78
C ALA A 78 19.53 2.85 -3.45
N LEU A 79 19.51 3.67 -2.40
CA LEU A 79 20.68 4.42 -1.91
C LEU A 79 21.79 3.48 -1.44
N GLU A 80 21.45 2.43 -0.69
CA GLU A 80 22.42 1.42 -0.24
C GLU A 80 23.08 0.73 -1.45
N GLY A 81 22.30 0.33 -2.46
CA GLY A 81 22.83 -0.24 -3.70
C GLY A 81 23.60 0.78 -4.57
N HIS A 82 23.29 2.08 -4.44
CA HIS A 82 24.03 3.14 -5.12
C HIS A 82 25.41 3.38 -4.48
N GLY A 83 25.53 3.20 -3.17
CA GLY A 83 26.76 3.43 -2.41
C GLY A 83 27.18 4.90 -2.39
N ASP A 84 28.49 5.15 -2.39
CA ASP A 84 29.06 6.50 -2.23
C ASP A 84 29.08 7.33 -3.53
N ARG A 85 28.44 6.88 -4.61
CA ARG A 85 28.35 7.64 -5.87
C ARG A 85 27.53 8.90 -5.73
N ASP A 86 27.74 9.86 -6.61
CA ASP A 86 26.97 11.11 -6.60
C ASP A 86 25.47 10.83 -6.82
N LEU A 87 24.62 11.41 -5.97
CA LEU A 87 23.15 11.26 -6.08
C LEU A 87 22.59 11.80 -7.41
N SER A 88 23.27 12.72 -8.07
CA SER A 88 22.88 13.21 -9.39
C SER A 88 22.95 12.14 -10.49
N GLU A 89 23.67 11.05 -10.25
CA GLU A 89 23.75 9.88 -11.14
C GLU A 89 22.62 8.86 -10.86
N LEU A 90 21.96 8.93 -9.70
CA LEU A 90 20.92 8.01 -9.32
C LEU A 90 19.63 8.33 -10.07
N ARG A 91 19.19 7.37 -10.88
CA ARG A 91 17.96 7.42 -11.67
C ARG A 91 17.03 6.31 -11.24
N LEU A 92 15.85 6.67 -10.72
CA LEU A 92 14.89 5.71 -10.18
C LEU A 92 13.63 5.68 -11.04
N LEU A 93 13.18 4.47 -11.35
CA LEU A 93 11.97 4.18 -12.11
C LEU A 93 10.97 3.44 -11.21
N GLU A 94 9.70 3.87 -11.24
CA GLU A 94 8.61 3.15 -10.57
C GLU A 94 7.30 3.38 -11.32
N TYR A 95 6.34 2.50 -11.09
CA TYR A 95 4.98 2.61 -11.62
C TYR A 95 3.98 2.76 -10.49
N SER A 96 3.24 3.84 -10.52
CA SER A 96 2.15 4.10 -9.57
C SER A 96 1.35 5.33 -9.98
N GLY A 97 0.05 5.19 -10.13
CA GLY A 97 -0.89 6.32 -10.34
C GLY A 97 -1.47 6.88 -9.04
N GLY A 98 -0.83 6.68 -7.87
CA GLY A 98 -1.40 7.06 -6.58
C GLY A 98 -0.39 7.38 -5.48
N ASN A 99 -0.71 6.99 -4.26
CA ASN A 99 0.01 7.37 -3.04
C ASN A 99 1.51 7.04 -3.06
N LEU A 100 1.93 5.92 -3.68
CA LEU A 100 3.37 5.61 -3.78
C LEU A 100 4.09 6.63 -4.66
N ALA A 101 3.51 7.03 -5.79
CA ALA A 101 4.13 8.04 -6.65
C ALA A 101 4.26 9.39 -5.91
N ARG A 102 3.25 9.79 -5.12
CA ARG A 102 3.32 11.01 -4.29
C ARG A 102 4.44 10.95 -3.28
N ALA A 103 4.56 9.84 -2.54
CA ALA A 103 5.58 9.65 -1.52
C ALA A 103 7.00 9.58 -2.12
N LEU A 104 7.16 8.85 -3.23
CA LEU A 104 8.42 8.78 -3.96
C LEU A 104 8.83 10.13 -4.55
N ALA A 105 7.87 10.87 -5.13
CA ALA A 105 8.13 12.21 -5.67
C ALA A 105 8.59 13.17 -4.57
N HIS A 106 7.96 13.13 -3.39
CA HIS A 106 8.38 13.93 -2.24
C HIS A 106 9.82 13.61 -1.82
N LEU A 107 10.14 12.32 -1.64
CA LEU A 107 11.48 11.87 -1.25
C LEU A 107 12.52 12.14 -2.34
N GLY A 108 12.18 11.92 -3.60
CA GLY A 108 13.05 12.20 -4.74
C GLY A 108 13.42 13.69 -4.82
N ALA A 109 12.44 14.58 -4.65
CA ALA A 109 12.66 16.02 -4.60
C ALA A 109 13.51 16.44 -3.38
N LEU A 110 13.23 15.85 -2.21
CA LEU A 110 14.01 16.08 -0.98
C LEU A 110 15.49 15.75 -1.15
N LEU A 111 15.80 14.68 -1.87
CA LEU A 111 17.17 14.20 -2.10
C LEU A 111 17.83 14.79 -3.35
N GLY A 112 17.06 15.35 -4.28
CA GLY A 112 17.55 15.80 -5.59
C GLY A 112 17.85 14.63 -6.54
N ILE A 113 17.13 13.52 -6.44
CA ILE A 113 17.31 12.32 -7.27
C ILE A 113 16.43 12.42 -8.52
N HIS A 114 16.93 11.92 -9.65
CA HIS A 114 16.13 11.82 -10.88
C HIS A 114 15.10 10.68 -10.75
N MET A 115 13.84 10.98 -11.02
CA MET A 115 12.76 10.02 -10.98
C MET A 115 11.95 10.01 -12.25
N LYS A 116 11.54 8.81 -12.67
CA LYS A 116 10.61 8.57 -13.78
C LYS A 116 9.47 7.67 -13.30
N PHE A 117 8.25 8.03 -13.68
CA PHE A 117 7.06 7.30 -13.31
C PHE A 117 6.33 6.76 -14.54
N VAL A 118 5.85 5.52 -14.46
CA VAL A 118 4.90 4.97 -15.43
C VAL A 118 3.54 4.92 -14.76
N VAL A 119 2.56 5.59 -15.36
CA VAL A 119 1.26 5.78 -14.75
C VAL A 119 0.13 5.49 -15.73
N PRO A 120 -1.02 4.98 -15.31
CA PRO A 120 -2.17 4.79 -16.20
C PRO A 120 -2.71 6.15 -16.67
N SER A 121 -3.25 6.19 -17.89
CA SER A 121 -3.80 7.42 -18.51
C SER A 121 -4.96 8.06 -17.73
N VAL A 122 -5.53 7.34 -16.79
CA VAL A 122 -6.59 7.81 -15.85
C VAL A 122 -6.04 8.34 -14.53
N THR A 123 -4.73 8.51 -14.41
CA THR A 123 -4.10 9.10 -13.21
C THR A 123 -4.67 10.50 -12.97
N PRO A 124 -5.06 10.84 -11.72
CA PRO A 124 -5.61 12.14 -11.41
C PRO A 124 -4.70 13.29 -11.83
N PRO A 125 -5.22 14.37 -12.44
CA PRO A 125 -4.43 15.53 -12.83
C PRO A 125 -3.59 16.10 -11.67
N SER A 126 -4.13 16.11 -10.45
CA SER A 126 -3.42 16.59 -9.25
C SER A 126 -2.12 15.83 -8.95
N LEU A 127 -2.03 14.55 -9.32
CA LEU A 127 -0.77 13.80 -9.22
C LEU A 127 0.19 14.18 -10.36
N LEU A 128 -0.32 14.27 -11.59
CA LEU A 128 0.53 14.67 -12.74
C LEU A 128 1.11 16.07 -12.55
N ASP A 129 0.33 17.01 -12.03
CA ASP A 129 0.78 18.36 -11.66
C ASP A 129 1.87 18.30 -10.57
N THR A 130 1.73 17.42 -9.59
CA THR A 130 2.74 17.20 -8.56
C THR A 130 4.05 16.69 -9.17
N LEU A 131 4.00 15.69 -10.04
CA LEU A 131 5.19 15.15 -10.71
C LEU A 131 5.88 16.22 -11.57
N THR A 132 5.09 16.96 -12.37
CA THR A 132 5.57 18.05 -13.20
C THR A 132 6.17 19.18 -12.36
N GLY A 133 5.53 19.54 -11.25
CA GLY A 133 6.00 20.59 -10.33
C GLY A 133 7.34 20.27 -9.69
N TYR A 134 7.65 18.99 -9.49
CA TYR A 134 8.98 18.55 -9.06
C TYR A 134 9.99 18.35 -10.21
N GLY A 135 9.56 18.50 -11.47
CA GLY A 135 10.40 18.29 -12.64
C GLY A 135 10.66 16.81 -12.97
N PHE A 136 9.81 15.89 -12.51
CA PHE A 136 9.95 14.47 -12.78
C PHE A 136 9.29 14.05 -14.09
N GLU A 137 9.91 13.07 -14.76
CA GLU A 137 9.39 12.49 -15.98
C GLU A 137 8.27 11.49 -15.68
N TYR A 138 7.27 11.42 -16.55
CA TYR A 138 6.30 10.32 -16.52
C TYR A 138 5.87 9.88 -17.92
N ALA A 139 5.51 8.60 -18.02
CA ALA A 139 4.92 7.99 -19.21
C ALA A 139 3.48 7.54 -18.90
N LEU A 140 2.56 7.84 -19.80
CA LEU A 140 1.16 7.44 -19.69
C LEU A 140 0.92 6.12 -20.44
N VAL A 141 0.28 5.17 -19.76
CA VAL A 141 -0.14 3.89 -20.36
C VAL A 141 -1.66 3.87 -20.49
N ASP A 142 -2.15 3.42 -21.64
CA ASP A 142 -3.58 3.34 -21.91
C ASP A 142 -4.29 2.49 -20.84
N LYS A 143 -5.37 3.04 -20.27
CA LYS A 143 -6.20 2.37 -19.27
C LYS A 143 -6.72 1.01 -19.74
N GLU A 144 -6.94 0.82 -21.04
CA GLU A 144 -7.48 -0.44 -21.59
C GLU A 144 -6.50 -1.62 -21.41
N LEU A 145 -5.20 -1.35 -21.28
CA LEU A 145 -4.19 -2.36 -20.95
C LEU A 145 -4.22 -2.77 -19.46
N GLY A 146 -5.02 -2.09 -18.65
CA GLY A 146 -5.12 -2.32 -17.22
C GLY A 146 -3.78 -2.11 -16.50
N PHE A 147 -3.74 -2.47 -15.22
CA PHE A 147 -2.53 -2.28 -14.43
C PHE A 147 -1.38 -3.21 -14.85
N LEU A 148 -1.70 -4.37 -15.45
CA LEU A 148 -0.67 -5.25 -16.01
C LEU A 148 0.10 -4.54 -17.13
N GLY A 149 -0.58 -3.83 -18.04
CA GLY A 149 0.08 -3.06 -19.08
C GLY A 149 1.02 -1.98 -18.54
N VAL A 150 0.67 -1.35 -17.41
CA VAL A 150 1.56 -0.40 -16.73
C VAL A 150 2.84 -1.09 -16.23
N ILE A 151 2.71 -2.29 -15.67
CA ILE A 151 3.86 -3.08 -15.22
C ILE A 151 4.73 -3.50 -16.40
N GLU A 152 4.13 -4.02 -17.48
CA GLU A 152 4.83 -4.50 -18.67
C GLU A 152 5.59 -3.35 -19.37
N GLU A 153 4.98 -2.19 -19.52
CA GLU A 153 5.64 -1.00 -20.07
C GLU A 153 6.81 -0.56 -19.20
N THR A 154 6.64 -0.58 -17.87
CA THR A 154 7.74 -0.24 -16.94
C THR A 154 8.93 -1.20 -17.07
N LEU A 155 8.65 -2.49 -17.21
CA LEU A 155 9.70 -3.50 -17.41
C LEU A 155 10.39 -3.35 -18.76
N ALA A 156 9.65 -3.00 -19.80
CA ALA A 156 10.20 -2.70 -21.11
C ALA A 156 11.12 -1.47 -21.08
N LEU A 157 10.69 -0.41 -20.39
CA LEU A 157 11.51 0.79 -20.15
C LEU A 157 12.78 0.47 -19.37
N ALA A 158 12.68 -0.28 -18.27
CA ALA A 158 13.82 -0.68 -17.47
C ALA A 158 14.84 -1.51 -18.27
N ALA A 159 14.35 -2.37 -19.16
CA ALA A 159 15.21 -3.16 -20.06
C ALA A 159 15.87 -2.33 -21.16
N ALA A 160 15.18 -1.32 -21.69
CA ALA A 160 15.65 -0.45 -22.75
C ALA A 160 16.58 0.68 -22.24
N GLN A 161 16.44 1.05 -20.97
CA GLN A 161 17.15 2.16 -20.33
C GLN A 161 17.79 1.69 -19.02
N PRO A 162 18.91 0.93 -19.09
CA PRO A 162 19.53 0.30 -17.93
C PRO A 162 20.13 1.29 -16.91
N GLU A 163 20.23 2.56 -17.24
CA GLU A 163 20.61 3.62 -16.32
C GLU A 163 19.52 3.90 -15.28
N TRP A 164 18.28 3.46 -15.51
CA TRP A 164 17.17 3.59 -14.56
C TRP A 164 17.06 2.36 -13.67
N THR A 165 17.18 2.54 -12.38
CA THR A 165 16.94 1.49 -11.38
C THR A 165 15.45 1.37 -11.09
N LEU A 166 14.84 0.24 -11.44
CA LEU A 166 13.45 -0.07 -11.11
C LEU A 166 13.32 -0.41 -9.63
N LEU A 167 12.50 0.32 -8.88
CA LEU A 167 12.26 0.09 -7.46
C LEU A 167 11.38 -1.15 -7.22
N TYR A 168 10.40 -1.38 -8.08
CA TYR A 168 9.58 -2.59 -8.22
C TYR A 168 8.83 -2.98 -6.94
N GLN A 169 7.93 -2.11 -6.46
CA GLN A 169 7.17 -2.28 -5.22
C GLN A 169 6.49 -3.66 -5.03
N HIS A 170 6.13 -4.34 -6.13
CA HIS A 170 5.43 -5.63 -6.08
C HIS A 170 6.38 -6.83 -5.93
N ARG A 171 7.67 -6.63 -6.05
CA ARG A 171 8.68 -7.69 -5.94
C ARG A 171 9.84 -7.36 -5.02
N ASN A 172 10.08 -6.10 -4.71
CA ASN A 172 11.15 -5.72 -3.80
C ASN A 172 10.77 -6.09 -2.36
N GLU A 173 11.49 -7.07 -1.82
CA GLU A 173 11.24 -7.65 -0.50
C GLU A 173 11.41 -6.65 0.65
N VAL A 174 12.08 -5.53 0.43
CA VAL A 174 12.16 -4.46 1.44
C VAL A 174 10.77 -3.93 1.83
N ASN A 175 9.80 -4.00 0.92
CA ASN A 175 8.42 -3.57 1.17
C ASN A 175 7.76 -4.38 2.32
N PRO A 176 7.52 -5.69 2.22
CA PRO A 176 6.94 -6.44 3.33
C PRO A 176 7.87 -6.51 4.54
N ALA A 177 9.20 -6.56 4.37
CA ALA A 177 10.15 -6.59 5.48
C ALA A 177 10.08 -5.30 6.32
N PHE A 178 9.98 -4.14 5.68
CA PHE A 178 9.85 -2.86 6.39
C PHE A 178 8.51 -2.75 7.13
N HIS A 179 7.41 -3.23 6.54
CA HIS A 179 6.12 -3.30 7.23
C HIS A 179 6.15 -4.24 8.45
N ALA A 180 6.85 -5.36 8.37
CA ALA A 180 7.04 -6.24 9.52
C ALA A 180 7.81 -5.54 10.65
N ALA A 181 8.92 -4.89 10.31
CA ALA A 181 9.81 -4.24 11.26
C ALA A 181 9.26 -2.93 11.86
N THR A 182 8.32 -2.27 11.18
CA THR A 182 7.75 -0.98 11.61
C THR A 182 6.27 -1.08 11.92
N THR A 183 5.38 -1.14 10.94
CA THR A 183 3.92 -1.18 11.13
C THR A 183 3.51 -2.33 12.04
N GLY A 184 4.06 -3.53 11.81
CA GLY A 184 3.79 -4.71 12.62
C GLY A 184 4.32 -4.58 14.05
N ALA A 185 5.53 -4.04 14.25
CA ALA A 185 6.10 -3.78 15.56
C ALA A 185 5.29 -2.74 16.34
N GLU A 186 4.93 -1.61 15.70
CA GLU A 186 4.07 -0.59 16.30
C GLU A 186 2.72 -1.14 16.74
N LEU A 187 2.11 -2.02 15.93
CA LEU A 187 0.85 -2.67 16.30
C LEU A 187 1.02 -3.54 17.56
N LEU A 188 2.09 -4.32 17.66
CA LEU A 188 2.35 -5.14 18.85
C LEU A 188 2.52 -4.27 20.12
N ASP A 189 3.27 -3.18 20.02
CA ASP A 189 3.46 -2.23 21.12
C ASP A 189 2.12 -1.60 21.54
N GLN A 190 1.33 -1.14 20.57
CA GLN A 190 0.03 -0.49 20.81
C GLN A 190 -1.04 -1.45 21.33
N LEU A 191 -0.94 -2.74 21.02
CA LEU A 191 -1.83 -3.77 21.56
C LEU A 191 -1.56 -4.08 23.04
N GLY A 192 -0.38 -3.73 23.59
CA GLY A 192 -0.09 -3.91 25.01
C GLY A 192 -0.24 -5.36 25.51
N GLY A 193 0.10 -6.35 24.67
CA GLY A 193 -0.01 -7.78 25.00
C GLY A 193 -1.33 -8.44 24.59
N VAL A 194 -2.30 -7.70 24.06
CA VAL A 194 -3.53 -8.27 23.50
C VAL A 194 -3.19 -9.04 22.21
N ARG A 195 -3.68 -10.28 22.10
CA ARG A 195 -3.50 -11.11 20.90
C ARG A 195 -4.64 -10.88 19.93
N PRO A 196 -4.37 -10.40 18.70
CA PRO A 196 -5.43 -10.22 17.72
C PRO A 196 -5.93 -11.57 17.19
N ALA A 197 -7.24 -11.70 16.99
CA ALA A 197 -7.86 -12.86 16.37
C ALA A 197 -7.83 -12.78 14.84
N ALA A 198 -7.87 -11.55 14.27
CA ALA A 198 -7.84 -11.36 12.83
C ALA A 198 -7.05 -10.10 12.43
N TRP A 199 -6.47 -10.15 11.21
CA TRP A 199 -5.85 -9.04 10.50
C TRP A 199 -6.51 -8.87 9.14
N VAL A 200 -7.06 -7.68 8.87
CA VAL A 200 -7.79 -7.36 7.64
C VAL A 200 -7.10 -6.20 6.94
N ALA A 201 -6.66 -6.40 5.69
CA ALA A 201 -6.05 -5.33 4.91
C ALA A 201 -6.27 -5.49 3.40
N SER A 202 -6.41 -4.37 2.69
CA SER A 202 -6.51 -4.33 1.24
C SER A 202 -5.22 -4.78 0.55
N ILE A 203 -5.37 -5.42 -0.61
CA ILE A 203 -4.27 -5.95 -1.41
C ILE A 203 -3.96 -4.97 -2.56
N GLY A 204 -3.00 -4.05 -2.37
CA GLY A 204 -2.33 -3.36 -3.46
C GLY A 204 -1.17 -4.20 -3.97
N SER A 205 0.05 -3.98 -3.48
CA SER A 205 1.20 -4.87 -3.70
C SER A 205 1.18 -6.11 -2.81
N GLY A 206 0.42 -6.09 -1.73
CA GLY A 206 0.40 -7.13 -0.71
C GLY A 206 1.44 -6.95 0.41
N GLY A 207 2.35 -5.99 0.28
CA GLY A 207 3.44 -5.78 1.25
C GLY A 207 2.95 -5.49 2.66
N THR A 208 1.97 -4.58 2.83
CA THR A 208 1.38 -4.26 4.14
C THR A 208 0.68 -5.48 4.74
N LEU A 209 -0.17 -6.17 3.95
CA LEU A 209 -0.91 -7.35 4.41
C LEU A 209 0.04 -8.42 4.95
N THR A 210 1.05 -8.78 4.16
CA THR A 210 1.94 -9.91 4.44
C THR A 210 3.04 -9.56 5.44
N GLY A 211 3.59 -8.35 5.38
CA GLY A 211 4.60 -7.88 6.32
C GLY A 211 4.05 -7.77 7.75
N VAL A 212 2.89 -7.13 7.93
CA VAL A 212 2.23 -7.04 9.23
C VAL A 212 1.82 -8.44 9.72
N ARG A 213 1.25 -9.28 8.83
CA ARG A 213 0.90 -10.67 9.17
C ARG A 213 2.09 -11.43 9.75
N SER A 214 3.26 -11.36 9.11
CA SER A 214 4.43 -12.10 9.59
C SER A 214 4.80 -11.74 11.02
N ARG A 215 4.68 -10.47 11.38
CA ARG A 215 4.98 -9.99 12.74
C ARG A 215 3.91 -10.38 13.76
N LEU A 216 2.63 -10.29 13.38
CA LEU A 216 1.52 -10.66 14.26
C LEU A 216 1.48 -12.16 14.57
N LEU A 217 1.90 -13.01 13.64
CA LEU A 217 1.94 -14.47 13.83
C LEU A 217 2.93 -14.89 14.94
N GLU A 218 3.92 -14.07 15.27
CA GLU A 218 4.86 -14.35 16.37
C GLU A 218 4.14 -14.41 17.73
N VAL A 219 3.06 -13.63 17.91
CA VAL A 219 2.28 -13.58 19.16
C VAL A 219 0.92 -14.25 19.04
N ALA A 220 0.40 -14.39 17.84
CA ALA A 220 -0.91 -14.97 17.52
C ALA A 220 -0.79 -16.00 16.38
N PRO A 221 -0.27 -17.23 16.62
CA PRO A 221 -0.08 -18.24 15.58
C PRO A 221 -1.37 -18.65 14.87
N GLY A 222 -2.53 -18.51 15.50
CA GLY A 222 -3.86 -18.76 14.94
C GLY A 222 -4.50 -17.54 14.27
N LEU A 223 -3.75 -16.49 13.97
CA LEU A 223 -4.26 -15.26 13.37
C LEU A 223 -4.98 -15.53 12.05
N ARG A 224 -6.26 -15.20 11.99
CA ARG A 224 -7.01 -15.17 10.73
C ARG A 224 -6.53 -13.96 9.91
N THR A 225 -6.13 -14.20 8.66
CA THR A 225 -5.66 -13.13 7.77
C THR A 225 -6.60 -12.98 6.59
N VAL A 226 -7.11 -11.77 6.36
CA VAL A 226 -8.10 -11.48 5.33
C VAL A 226 -7.59 -10.37 4.41
N GLY A 227 -7.42 -10.70 3.13
CA GLY A 227 -7.10 -9.76 2.06
C GLY A 227 -8.36 -9.20 1.42
N VAL A 228 -8.43 -7.88 1.27
CA VAL A 228 -9.58 -7.18 0.67
C VAL A 228 -9.23 -6.70 -0.72
N THR A 229 -10.11 -7.01 -1.70
CA THR A 229 -10.00 -6.57 -3.09
C THR A 229 -11.34 -6.04 -3.60
N PRO A 230 -11.37 -5.29 -4.73
CA PRO A 230 -12.63 -4.83 -5.28
C PRO A 230 -13.48 -6.00 -5.82
N ALA A 231 -14.79 -5.92 -5.62
CA ALA A 231 -15.72 -6.91 -6.17
C ALA A 231 -15.70 -6.91 -7.70
N GLU A 232 -15.39 -5.79 -8.33
CA GLU A 232 -15.28 -5.63 -9.77
C GLU A 232 -14.01 -6.27 -10.35
N LEU A 233 -12.97 -6.43 -9.53
CA LEU A 233 -11.68 -7.06 -9.86
C LEU A 233 -11.19 -7.93 -8.69
N PRO A 234 -11.84 -9.06 -8.39
CA PRO A 234 -11.42 -9.96 -7.32
C PRO A 234 -9.98 -10.44 -7.50
N TYR A 235 -9.32 -10.81 -6.41
CA TYR A 235 -7.98 -11.39 -6.45
C TYR A 235 -7.96 -12.63 -7.36
N GLY A 236 -7.04 -12.65 -8.31
CA GLY A 236 -6.93 -13.71 -9.31
C GLY A 236 -7.84 -13.55 -10.53
N SER A 237 -8.38 -12.34 -10.76
CA SER A 237 -9.12 -12.05 -12.00
C SER A 237 -8.29 -12.36 -13.24
N PRO A 238 -8.94 -12.75 -14.35
CA PRO A 238 -8.26 -12.96 -15.64
C PRO A 238 -7.46 -11.73 -16.05
N LEU A 239 -6.33 -11.95 -16.73
CA LEU A 239 -5.49 -10.85 -17.21
C LEU A 239 -6.20 -10.03 -18.31
N PRO A 240 -5.92 -8.72 -18.41
CA PRO A 240 -6.41 -7.89 -19.53
C PRO A 240 -5.89 -8.38 -20.90
N PRO A 241 -6.66 -8.16 -21.97
CA PRO A 241 -8.02 -7.64 -22.01
C PRO A 241 -9.04 -8.70 -21.56
N ASN A 242 -9.89 -8.38 -20.58
CA ASN A 242 -10.81 -9.34 -19.96
C ASN A 242 -12.26 -8.84 -19.87
N GLY A 243 -12.57 -7.68 -20.45
CA GLY A 243 -13.90 -7.06 -20.38
C GLY A 243 -14.32 -6.55 -19.00
N LEU A 244 -13.47 -6.73 -17.96
CA LEU A 244 -13.76 -6.26 -16.62
C LEU A 244 -13.49 -4.75 -16.49
N PRO A 245 -14.14 -4.06 -15.53
CA PRO A 245 -13.90 -2.66 -15.28
C PRO A 245 -12.42 -2.39 -15.03
N LYS A 246 -11.90 -1.32 -15.60
CA LYS A 246 -10.56 -0.84 -15.31
C LYS A 246 -10.65 0.07 -14.10
N TYR A 247 -10.08 -0.40 -13.00
CA TYR A 247 -10.09 0.37 -11.76
C TYR A 247 -9.23 1.61 -11.93
N THR A 248 -9.88 2.76 -11.81
CA THR A 248 -9.25 4.07 -11.99
C THR A 248 -9.15 4.75 -10.64
N GLY A 249 -7.97 5.19 -10.29
CA GLY A 249 -7.76 6.02 -9.10
C GLY A 249 -6.80 5.45 -8.09
N ALA A 250 -6.49 6.28 -7.11
CA ALA A 250 -5.55 5.99 -6.02
C ALA A 250 -6.09 4.99 -4.98
N THR A 251 -7.16 4.28 -5.32
CA THR A 251 -7.78 3.32 -4.42
C THR A 251 -6.82 2.16 -4.20
N GLY A 252 -6.26 2.05 -3.03
CA GLY A 252 -5.38 0.95 -2.64
C GLY A 252 -6.09 -0.42 -2.53
N LEU A 253 -7.28 -0.58 -3.14
CA LEU A 253 -8.05 -1.83 -3.16
C LEU A 253 -7.45 -2.90 -4.10
N GLY A 254 -6.47 -2.52 -4.92
CA GLY A 254 -5.81 -3.46 -5.83
C GLY A 254 -6.44 -3.53 -7.22
N ASN A 255 -5.94 -4.46 -8.01
CA ASN A 255 -6.19 -4.52 -9.46
C ASN A 255 -6.49 -5.95 -9.94
N GLY A 256 -6.86 -6.86 -9.05
CA GLY A 256 -7.20 -8.24 -9.36
C GLY A 256 -6.02 -9.16 -9.69
N LEU A 257 -4.82 -8.65 -9.85
CA LEU A 257 -3.64 -9.46 -10.18
C LEU A 257 -3.19 -10.31 -8.98
N HIS A 258 -2.70 -11.50 -9.27
CA HIS A 258 -2.01 -12.31 -8.27
C HIS A 258 -0.71 -11.63 -7.84
N GLN A 259 -0.68 -11.10 -6.62
CA GLN A 259 0.49 -10.39 -6.08
C GLN A 259 1.52 -11.39 -5.53
N PRO A 260 2.81 -11.27 -5.91
CA PRO A 260 3.84 -12.23 -5.51
C PRO A 260 3.92 -12.45 -3.99
N PHE A 261 3.86 -11.35 -3.21
CA PHE A 261 3.92 -11.44 -1.74
C PHE A 261 2.73 -12.22 -1.15
N VAL A 262 1.54 -12.10 -1.73
CA VAL A 262 0.33 -12.78 -1.27
C VAL A 262 0.34 -14.25 -1.70
N ARG A 263 0.73 -14.52 -2.96
CA ARG A 263 0.76 -15.89 -3.53
C ARG A 263 1.57 -16.88 -2.69
N ARG A 264 2.70 -16.44 -2.11
CA ARG A 264 3.56 -17.31 -1.29
C ARG A 264 2.87 -17.86 -0.04
N HIS A 265 1.74 -17.28 0.36
CA HIS A 265 0.99 -17.71 1.54
C HIS A 265 -0.19 -18.63 1.20
N GLY A 266 -0.53 -18.80 -0.07
CA GLY A 266 -1.61 -19.69 -0.54
C GLY A 266 -2.91 -19.48 0.24
N ASP A 267 -3.52 -20.58 0.67
CA ASP A 267 -4.79 -20.59 1.40
C ASP A 267 -4.72 -20.02 2.83
N ALA A 268 -3.53 -19.64 3.31
CA ALA A 268 -3.38 -18.99 4.62
C ALA A 268 -3.90 -17.55 4.66
N ILE A 269 -4.30 -17.00 3.50
CA ILE A 269 -4.95 -15.70 3.37
C ILE A 269 -6.33 -15.89 2.76
N GLU A 270 -7.36 -15.58 3.53
CA GLU A 270 -8.74 -15.50 3.06
C GLU A 270 -8.91 -14.27 2.17
N HIS A 271 -9.68 -14.37 1.09
CA HIS A 271 -9.98 -13.26 0.19
C HIS A 271 -11.44 -12.84 0.31
N ARG A 272 -11.67 -11.55 0.55
CA ARG A 272 -13.00 -10.93 0.54
C ARG A 272 -13.02 -9.72 -0.39
N THR A 273 -14.19 -9.43 -0.90
CA THR A 273 -14.40 -8.33 -1.85
C THR A 273 -15.36 -7.30 -1.29
N VAL A 274 -15.17 -6.05 -1.72
CA VAL A 274 -16.09 -4.93 -1.48
C VAL A 274 -16.26 -4.19 -2.80
N ALA A 275 -17.50 -3.90 -3.18
CA ALA A 275 -17.75 -3.08 -4.38
C ALA A 275 -17.29 -1.64 -4.15
N ARG A 276 -16.88 -0.96 -5.23
CA ARG A 276 -16.43 0.43 -5.15
C ARG A 276 -17.47 1.32 -4.49
N ASP A 277 -18.71 1.16 -4.89
CA ASP A 277 -19.84 1.95 -4.37
C ASP A 277 -20.05 1.74 -2.86
N GLU A 278 -19.97 0.49 -2.40
CA GLU A 278 -20.01 0.15 -0.98
C GLU A 278 -18.86 0.79 -0.20
N ALA A 279 -17.66 0.79 -0.78
CA ALA A 279 -16.50 1.42 -0.15
C ALA A 279 -16.67 2.94 -0.02
N LEU A 280 -17.21 3.61 -1.06
CA LEU A 280 -17.50 5.05 -1.02
C LEU A 280 -18.59 5.38 0.01
N ASP A 281 -19.67 4.60 0.05
CA ASP A 281 -20.73 4.76 1.06
C ASP A 281 -20.19 4.51 2.47
N GLY A 282 -19.28 3.52 2.61
CA GLY A 282 -18.58 3.21 3.84
C GLY A 282 -17.68 4.34 4.35
N MET A 283 -17.06 5.14 3.45
CA MET A 283 -16.29 6.33 3.86
C MET A 283 -17.17 7.31 4.65
N VAL A 284 -18.36 7.62 4.13
CA VAL A 284 -19.29 8.56 4.75
C VAL A 284 -19.87 7.98 6.05
N GLU A 285 -20.23 6.70 6.06
CA GLU A 285 -20.77 6.02 7.25
C GLU A 285 -19.73 5.99 8.38
N LEU A 286 -18.50 5.53 8.09
CA LEU A 286 -17.42 5.48 9.08
C LEU A 286 -17.15 6.86 9.68
N HIS A 287 -17.08 7.89 8.83
CA HIS A 287 -16.85 9.25 9.29
C HIS A 287 -17.99 9.76 10.18
N ALA A 288 -19.23 9.50 9.81
CA ALA A 288 -20.40 9.90 10.61
C ALA A 288 -20.42 9.22 11.99
N LEU A 289 -19.98 7.96 12.08
CA LEU A 289 -20.00 7.18 13.32
C LEU A 289 -18.79 7.43 14.23
N SER A 290 -17.62 7.78 13.68
CA SER A 290 -16.36 7.84 14.44
C SER A 290 -15.64 9.19 14.37
N GLY A 291 -16.01 10.08 13.46
CA GLY A 291 -15.26 11.29 13.12
C GLY A 291 -13.95 11.03 12.35
N LEU A 292 -13.56 9.77 12.14
CA LEU A 292 -12.33 9.42 11.43
C LEU A 292 -12.53 9.52 9.92
N ARG A 293 -11.50 10.04 9.24
CA ARG A 293 -11.45 10.02 7.79
C ARG A 293 -10.60 8.84 7.32
N ALA A 294 -11.17 8.02 6.44
CA ALA A 294 -10.47 6.97 5.75
C ALA A 294 -10.79 7.04 4.25
N GLY A 295 -9.83 6.74 3.39
CA GLY A 295 -10.08 6.60 1.96
C GLY A 295 -10.90 5.35 1.64
N SER A 296 -11.26 5.16 0.38
CA SER A 296 -12.10 4.04 -0.07
C SER A 296 -11.53 2.67 0.29
N SER A 297 -10.21 2.49 0.23
CA SER A 297 -9.55 1.27 0.69
C SER A 297 -9.63 1.06 2.20
N GLY A 298 -9.55 2.13 3.00
CA GLY A 298 -9.73 2.08 4.45
C GLY A 298 -11.18 1.75 4.83
N ALA A 299 -12.15 2.33 4.14
CA ALA A 299 -13.56 2.03 4.32
C ALA A 299 -13.89 0.57 3.94
N ALA A 300 -13.36 0.07 2.82
CA ALA A 300 -13.50 -1.32 2.44
C ALA A 300 -12.90 -2.28 3.48
N ASN A 301 -11.72 -1.95 4.01
CA ASN A 301 -11.10 -2.69 5.09
C ASN A 301 -11.99 -2.73 6.34
N TRP A 302 -12.60 -1.59 6.71
CA TRP A 302 -13.51 -1.51 7.85
C TRP A 302 -14.78 -2.34 7.65
N LEU A 303 -15.40 -2.29 6.46
CA LEU A 303 -16.59 -3.10 6.14
C LEU A 303 -16.31 -4.59 6.29
N VAL A 304 -15.18 -5.06 5.75
CA VAL A 304 -14.75 -6.46 5.91
C VAL A 304 -14.40 -6.78 7.36
N ALA A 305 -13.71 -5.87 8.07
CA ALA A 305 -13.38 -6.06 9.48
C ALA A 305 -14.66 -6.18 10.33
N ARG A 306 -15.72 -5.41 10.03
CA ARG A 306 -17.05 -5.55 10.70
C ARG A 306 -17.66 -6.92 10.45
N ALA A 307 -17.62 -7.41 9.20
CA ALA A 307 -18.12 -8.74 8.88
C ALA A 307 -17.34 -9.83 9.62
N VAL A 308 -16.00 -9.75 9.65
CA VAL A 308 -15.14 -10.67 10.40
C VAL A 308 -15.39 -10.58 11.91
N ALA A 309 -15.57 -9.38 12.45
CA ALA A 309 -15.85 -9.16 13.87
C ALA A 309 -17.20 -9.76 14.30
N ALA A 310 -18.20 -9.79 13.42
CA ALA A 310 -19.48 -10.43 13.69
C ALA A 310 -19.40 -11.97 13.80
N GLU A 311 -18.35 -12.58 13.22
CA GLU A 311 -18.08 -14.02 13.24
C GLU A 311 -17.24 -14.45 14.47
N LEU A 312 -16.76 -13.49 15.27
CA LEU A 312 -15.83 -13.72 16.38
C LEU A 312 -16.47 -13.38 17.74
N PRO A 313 -16.00 -13.98 18.84
CA PRO A 313 -16.44 -13.63 20.19
C PRO A 313 -16.21 -12.14 20.50
N SER A 314 -17.05 -11.58 21.38
CA SER A 314 -17.03 -10.13 21.72
C SER A 314 -15.74 -9.69 22.45
N ASP A 315 -15.02 -10.60 23.06
CA ASP A 315 -13.72 -10.37 23.72
C ASP A 315 -12.53 -10.45 22.76
N ALA A 316 -12.76 -10.87 21.50
CA ALA A 316 -11.73 -10.91 20.48
C ALA A 316 -11.41 -9.50 19.93
N VAL A 317 -10.26 -9.41 19.25
CA VAL A 317 -9.82 -8.17 18.59
C VAL A 317 -9.53 -8.43 17.11
N VAL A 318 -10.14 -7.64 16.25
CA VAL A 318 -9.86 -7.56 14.82
C VAL A 318 -9.01 -6.34 14.55
N LEU A 319 -7.86 -6.53 13.92
CA LEU A 319 -7.02 -5.43 13.44
C LEU A 319 -7.32 -5.11 11.99
N THR A 320 -7.27 -3.83 11.66
CA THR A 320 -7.32 -3.36 10.27
C THR A 320 -6.41 -2.16 10.07
N VAL A 321 -6.33 -1.65 8.85
CA VAL A 321 -5.55 -0.47 8.49
C VAL A 321 -6.38 0.50 7.66
N PHE A 322 -6.23 1.79 7.95
CA PHE A 322 -6.70 2.88 7.11
C PHE A 322 -5.48 3.43 6.36
N PRO A 323 -5.29 3.02 5.09
CA PRO A 323 -4.07 3.35 4.34
C PRO A 323 -3.83 4.84 4.12
N ASP A 324 -4.89 5.60 4.03
CA ASP A 324 -4.91 7.06 3.85
C ASP A 324 -6.24 7.64 4.35
N ALA A 325 -6.37 8.96 4.30
CA ALA A 325 -7.60 9.68 4.68
C ALA A 325 -8.58 9.90 3.52
N GLY A 326 -8.27 9.41 2.32
CA GLY A 326 -9.03 9.64 1.09
C GLY A 326 -8.71 10.97 0.42
N SER A 327 -8.72 10.96 -0.91
CA SER A 327 -8.54 12.18 -1.71
C SER A 327 -9.77 13.09 -1.64
N PRO A 328 -9.64 14.40 -1.91
CA PRO A 328 -10.79 15.29 -2.06
C PRO A 328 -11.80 14.75 -3.06
N GLU A 329 -11.34 14.24 -4.21
CA GLU A 329 -12.17 13.71 -5.28
C GLU A 329 -12.97 12.47 -4.84
N ASP A 330 -12.35 11.55 -4.07
CA ASP A 330 -13.05 10.40 -3.50
C ASP A 330 -14.12 10.84 -2.51
N TRP A 331 -13.83 11.83 -1.67
CA TRP A 331 -14.80 12.37 -0.71
C TRP A 331 -15.96 13.11 -1.39
N ASP A 332 -15.71 13.87 -2.45
CA ASP A 332 -16.75 14.57 -3.20
C ASP A 332 -17.68 13.57 -3.90
N LEU A 333 -17.07 12.51 -4.49
CA LEU A 333 -17.84 11.42 -5.10
C LEU A 333 -18.68 10.68 -4.03
N ALA A 334 -18.09 10.33 -2.89
CA ALA A 334 -18.78 9.61 -1.83
C ALA A 334 -19.98 10.42 -1.27
N ARG A 335 -19.84 11.74 -1.12
CA ARG A 335 -20.92 12.62 -0.65
C ARG A 335 -22.01 12.77 -1.69
N SER A 336 -21.66 12.92 -2.97
CA SER A 336 -22.65 13.08 -4.06
C SER A 336 -23.57 11.87 -4.22
N ARG A 337 -23.14 10.67 -3.80
CA ARG A 337 -23.95 9.45 -3.83
C ARG A 337 -25.05 9.43 -2.77
N ARG A 338 -24.96 10.26 -1.74
CA ARG A 338 -25.96 10.36 -0.63
C ARG A 338 -26.81 11.62 -0.70
N ALA A 339 -26.54 12.51 -1.65
CA ALA A 339 -27.36 13.70 -1.92
C ALA A 339 -28.53 13.38 -2.86
#